data_17db1b66de866f7ffb06b07967324a55
#
_entry.id   17db1b66de866f7ffb06b07967324a55
#
_cell.length_a   1.000
_cell.length_b   1.000
_cell.length_c   1.000
_cell.angle_alpha   90.00
_cell.angle_beta   90.00
_cell.angle_gamma   90.00
#
_symmetry.space_group_name_H-M   'P 1'
#
loop_
_entity.id
_entity.type
_entity.pdbx_description
1 polymer ?
#
loop_
_entity_poly.entity_id
_entity_poly.type
_entity_poly.pdbx_seq_one_letter_code
_entity_poly.pdbx_strand_id
1 'polypeptide(L)'
;MARTKAKSSGRRARRQTATKRRSVATRTARRQTKPRQRFVVSHHREEDFEGGLRRYAKYRDLGIARATNGMVRAHVIRFVPPCRPEEVSKRHYHDVDFQMVYVLKGWIKTELDGQGAHVMRAGSCWIQPPRIEHVVLDYSDDCEVLEVILPADFATVELE
;
A
#
# COMPACT_ATOMS: atom_id res chain seq x y z
N MET A 1 -96.57 -17.09 20.03
CA MET A 1 -95.82 -18.03 20.88
C MET A 1 -95.03 -18.98 20.01
N ALA A 2 -93.86 -19.39 20.47
CA ALA A 2 -92.96 -20.42 19.99
C ALA A 2 -91.81 -19.96 19.07
N ARG A 3 -90.65 -19.97 19.66
CA ARG A 3 -89.30 -19.80 19.16
C ARG A 3 -88.90 -21.02 18.33
N THR A 4 -88.17 -20.80 17.27
CA THR A 4 -87.33 -21.84 16.68
C THR A 4 -85.89 -21.29 16.43
N LYS A 5 -84.95 -22.00 17.04
CA LYS A 5 -83.52 -21.75 17.00
C LYS A 5 -82.94 -22.31 15.69
N ALA A 6 -82.20 -21.47 14.94
CA ALA A 6 -81.34 -21.96 13.85
C ALA A 6 -79.90 -22.12 14.36
N LYS A 7 -79.32 -23.31 14.12
CA LYS A 7 -77.91 -23.65 14.39
C LYS A 7 -77.06 -23.18 13.25
N SER A 8 -76.05 -22.30 13.51
CA SER A 8 -75.01 -21.95 12.56
C SER A 8 -73.83 -22.88 12.75
N SER A 9 -73.42 -23.58 11.68
CA SER A 9 -72.23 -24.40 11.61
C SER A 9 -71.07 -23.58 11.24
N GLY A 10 -70.13 -23.34 12.17
CA GLY A 10 -68.87 -22.65 11.94
C GLY A 10 -67.90 -23.51 11.19
N ARG A 11 -67.52 -23.08 9.96
CA ARG A 11 -66.43 -23.63 9.19
C ARG A 11 -65.11 -22.96 9.66
N ARG A 12 -64.29 -23.74 10.38
CA ARG A 12 -62.93 -23.34 10.81
C ARG A 12 -61.98 -23.34 9.59
N ALA A 13 -61.58 -22.20 9.11
CA ALA A 13 -60.54 -22.09 8.11
C ALA A 13 -59.20 -22.43 8.72
N ARG A 14 -58.54 -23.44 8.19
CA ARG A 14 -57.19 -23.89 8.56
C ARG A 14 -56.16 -22.95 7.89
N ARG A 15 -55.56 -22.06 8.68
CA ARG A 15 -54.51 -21.18 8.25
C ARG A 15 -53.24 -22.02 8.08
N GLN A 16 -52.80 -22.25 6.81
CA GLN A 16 -51.52 -22.85 6.51
C GLN A 16 -50.45 -21.77 6.68
N THR A 17 -49.61 -21.90 7.69
CA THR A 17 -48.39 -21.09 7.86
C THR A 17 -47.30 -21.63 6.96
N ALA A 18 -47.06 -20.94 5.86
CA ALA A 18 -45.91 -21.23 5.00
C ALA A 18 -44.62 -20.77 5.66
N THR A 19 -43.86 -21.71 6.20
CA THR A 19 -42.53 -21.46 6.74
C THR A 19 -41.56 -21.21 5.58
N LYS A 20 -41.20 -19.95 5.35
CA LYS A 20 -40.16 -19.55 4.38
C LYS A 20 -38.80 -20.06 4.89
N ARG A 21 -38.33 -21.18 4.37
CA ARG A 21 -36.93 -21.63 4.54
C ARG A 21 -36.02 -20.61 3.91
N ARG A 22 -35.36 -19.78 4.73
CA ARG A 22 -34.25 -18.96 4.33
C ARG A 22 -33.06 -19.87 4.01
N SER A 23 -32.75 -20.05 2.74
CA SER A 23 -31.51 -20.69 2.33
C SER A 23 -30.36 -19.76 2.73
N VAL A 24 -29.60 -20.12 3.74
CA VAL A 24 -28.33 -19.50 4.09
C VAL A 24 -27.33 -19.96 3.02
N ALA A 25 -27.11 -19.11 2.03
CA ALA A 25 -26.03 -19.32 1.07
C ALA A 25 -24.70 -19.19 1.84
N THR A 26 -24.08 -20.30 2.14
CA THR A 26 -22.74 -20.38 2.69
C THR A 26 -21.78 -19.87 1.63
N ARG A 27 -21.43 -18.57 1.73
CA ARG A 27 -20.36 -17.96 0.93
C ARG A 27 -19.06 -18.59 1.39
N THR A 28 -18.64 -19.66 0.74
CA THR A 28 -17.30 -20.20 0.87
C THR A 28 -16.33 -19.10 0.48
N ALA A 29 -15.74 -18.44 1.46
CA ALA A 29 -14.65 -17.50 1.27
C ALA A 29 -13.53 -18.29 0.57
N ARG A 30 -13.30 -18.01 -0.70
CA ARG A 30 -12.18 -18.55 -1.48
C ARG A 30 -10.91 -18.12 -0.74
N ARG A 31 -10.29 -19.05 -0.03
CA ARG A 31 -9.02 -18.84 0.66
C ARG A 31 -8.00 -18.41 -0.40
N GLN A 32 -7.73 -17.11 -0.46
CA GLN A 32 -6.67 -16.60 -1.32
C GLN A 32 -5.36 -17.26 -0.84
N THR A 33 -4.81 -18.13 -1.67
CA THR A 33 -3.48 -18.69 -1.42
C THR A 33 -2.50 -17.53 -1.48
N LYS A 34 -1.81 -17.24 -0.36
CA LYS A 34 -0.74 -16.24 -0.35
C LYS A 34 0.27 -16.56 -1.43
N PRO A 35 0.74 -15.59 -2.21
CA PRO A 35 1.74 -15.82 -3.24
C PRO A 35 2.96 -16.52 -2.61
N ARG A 36 3.46 -17.53 -3.29
CA ARG A 36 4.61 -18.31 -2.81
C ARG A 36 5.87 -17.46 -2.89
N GLN A 37 6.43 -17.11 -1.76
CA GLN A 37 7.71 -16.38 -1.68
C GLN A 37 8.88 -17.34 -1.92
N ARG A 38 9.98 -16.82 -2.47
CA ARG A 38 11.23 -17.53 -2.70
C ARG A 38 12.36 -16.85 -1.93
N PHE A 39 13.31 -17.64 -1.49
CA PHE A 39 14.53 -17.09 -0.91
C PHE A 39 15.33 -16.32 -1.95
N VAL A 40 15.85 -15.15 -1.58
CA VAL A 40 16.75 -14.32 -2.38
C VAL A 40 17.76 -13.64 -1.47
N VAL A 41 18.99 -13.50 -1.97
CA VAL A 41 20.03 -12.67 -1.37
C VAL A 41 20.53 -11.70 -2.42
N SER A 42 20.64 -10.43 -2.06
CA SER A 42 21.25 -9.39 -2.87
C SER A 42 22.50 -8.89 -2.14
N HIS A 43 23.66 -9.26 -2.62
CA HIS A 43 24.92 -8.70 -2.12
C HIS A 43 25.18 -7.32 -2.72
N HIS A 44 25.82 -6.44 -1.96
CA HIS A 44 26.17 -5.12 -2.45
C HIS A 44 27.20 -5.20 -3.57
N ARG A 45 26.92 -4.52 -4.68
CA ARG A 45 27.86 -4.29 -5.79
C ARG A 45 27.58 -2.89 -6.35
N GLU A 46 28.65 -2.14 -6.62
CA GLU A 46 28.54 -0.76 -7.14
C GLU A 46 27.91 -0.72 -8.53
N GLU A 47 28.18 -1.71 -9.37
CA GLU A 47 27.63 -1.84 -10.72
C GLU A 47 26.13 -2.12 -10.77
N ASP A 48 25.50 -2.52 -9.64
CA ASP A 48 24.05 -2.78 -9.56
C ASP A 48 23.22 -1.48 -9.41
N PHE A 49 23.85 -0.31 -9.27
CA PHE A 49 23.16 0.97 -9.22
C PHE A 49 22.89 1.52 -10.61
N GLU A 50 21.64 1.48 -11.02
CA GLU A 50 21.17 1.95 -12.33
C GLU A 50 20.40 3.27 -12.20
N GLY A 51 20.42 4.07 -13.28
CA GLY A 51 19.57 5.26 -13.40
C GLY A 51 18.09 4.86 -13.43
N GLY A 52 17.22 5.74 -12.96
CA GLY A 52 15.77 5.49 -12.93
C GLY A 52 14.96 6.72 -13.32
N LEU A 53 13.75 6.82 -12.78
CA LEU A 53 12.81 7.92 -13.04
C LEU A 53 13.41 9.30 -12.72
N ARG A 54 14.22 9.38 -11.68
CA ARG A 54 14.80 10.63 -11.19
C ARG A 54 16.29 10.73 -11.58
N ARG A 55 16.69 11.81 -12.24
CA ARG A 55 18.08 12.05 -12.63
C ARG A 55 19.02 12.20 -11.44
N TYR A 56 18.49 12.67 -10.32
CA TYR A 56 19.22 12.87 -9.07
C TYR A 56 19.30 11.61 -8.20
N ALA A 57 18.91 10.45 -8.74
CA ALA A 57 18.94 9.20 -7.99
C ALA A 57 19.34 8.00 -8.85
N LYS A 58 20.07 7.08 -8.25
CA LYS A 58 20.33 5.74 -8.77
C LYS A 58 19.67 4.70 -7.86
N TYR A 59 19.25 3.60 -8.45
CA TYR A 59 18.47 2.59 -7.77
C TYR A 59 19.16 1.24 -7.87
N ARG A 60 19.26 0.51 -6.76
CA ARG A 60 19.70 -0.88 -6.72
C ARG A 60 18.54 -1.76 -6.29
N ASP A 61 18.00 -2.55 -7.21
CA ASP A 61 16.94 -3.52 -6.93
C ASP A 61 17.50 -4.67 -6.06
N LEU A 62 16.80 -5.00 -4.97
CA LEU A 62 17.17 -6.10 -4.08
C LEU A 62 16.55 -7.44 -4.49
N GLY A 63 15.82 -7.50 -5.60
CA GLY A 63 15.19 -8.72 -6.13
C GLY A 63 13.95 -9.18 -5.34
N ILE A 64 13.49 -8.38 -4.38
CA ILE A 64 12.38 -8.73 -3.49
C ILE A 64 11.06 -8.82 -4.24
N ALA A 65 10.82 -7.93 -5.22
CA ALA A 65 9.59 -7.96 -6.01
C ALA A 65 9.42 -9.30 -6.74
N ARG A 66 10.47 -9.79 -7.39
CA ARG A 66 10.48 -11.09 -8.05
C ARG A 66 10.34 -12.25 -7.08
N ALA A 67 11.00 -12.18 -5.92
CA ALA A 67 10.95 -13.22 -4.90
C ALA A 67 9.57 -13.34 -4.22
N THR A 68 8.79 -12.26 -4.20
CA THR A 68 7.47 -12.17 -3.56
C THR A 68 6.31 -12.17 -4.55
N ASN A 69 6.56 -12.41 -5.86
CA ASN A 69 5.57 -12.32 -6.94
C ASN A 69 4.81 -10.98 -6.94
N GLY A 70 5.55 -9.88 -6.86
CA GLY A 70 5.00 -8.53 -6.92
C GLY A 70 4.36 -8.01 -5.63
N MET A 71 4.48 -8.74 -4.51
CA MET A 71 3.90 -8.28 -3.26
C MET A 71 4.66 -7.09 -2.67
N VAL A 72 6.00 -7.14 -2.68
CA VAL A 72 6.86 -6.11 -2.06
C VAL A 72 7.98 -5.75 -3.02
N ARG A 73 8.23 -4.47 -3.19
CA ARG A 73 9.48 -3.94 -3.76
C ARG A 73 10.38 -3.47 -2.62
N ALA A 74 11.66 -3.76 -2.72
CA ALA A 74 12.67 -3.15 -1.87
C ALA A 74 13.87 -2.79 -2.75
N HIS A 75 14.35 -1.57 -2.62
CA HIS A 75 15.53 -1.09 -3.33
C HIS A 75 16.33 -0.10 -2.46
N VAL A 76 17.60 0.02 -2.77
CA VAL A 76 18.43 1.10 -2.23
C VAL A 76 18.44 2.24 -3.24
N ILE A 77 18.16 3.44 -2.78
CA ILE A 77 18.24 4.68 -3.54
C ILE A 77 19.50 5.40 -3.08
N ARG A 78 20.39 5.68 -4.01
CA ARG A 78 21.57 6.52 -3.82
C ARG A 78 21.32 7.86 -4.50
N PHE A 79 21.43 8.94 -3.75
CA PHE A 79 21.28 10.28 -4.29
C PHE A 79 22.57 10.72 -4.97
N VAL A 80 22.44 11.44 -6.08
CA VAL A 80 23.56 11.91 -6.92
C VAL A 80 23.91 13.34 -6.54
N PRO A 81 25.11 13.60 -6.00
CA PRO A 81 25.53 14.95 -5.64
C PRO A 81 25.93 15.80 -6.86
N PRO A 82 25.90 17.16 -6.72
CA PRO A 82 25.31 17.88 -5.60
C PRO A 82 23.78 17.91 -5.69
N CYS A 83 23.10 18.11 -4.53
CA CYS A 83 21.67 18.35 -4.53
C CYS A 83 21.34 19.63 -5.31
N ARG A 84 20.42 19.54 -6.25
CA ARG A 84 19.93 20.65 -7.06
C ARG A 84 18.44 20.86 -6.80
N PRO A 85 18.07 21.92 -6.09
CA PRO A 85 16.66 22.14 -5.71
C PRO A 85 15.69 22.09 -6.90
N GLU A 86 16.08 22.61 -8.06
CA GLU A 86 15.27 22.62 -9.28
C GLU A 86 14.99 21.22 -9.86
N GLU A 87 15.81 20.23 -9.51
CA GLU A 87 15.64 18.85 -9.94
C GLU A 87 14.82 18.00 -8.94
N VAL A 88 14.98 18.28 -7.63
CA VAL A 88 14.40 17.46 -6.56
C VAL A 88 13.06 17.98 -6.05
N SER A 89 12.79 19.29 -6.15
CA SER A 89 11.60 19.94 -5.59
C SER A 89 10.35 19.71 -6.43
N LYS A 90 10.07 18.45 -6.78
CA LYS A 90 8.84 18.04 -7.47
C LYS A 90 7.93 17.30 -6.49
N ARG A 91 6.85 17.99 -6.11
CA ARG A 91 5.83 17.40 -5.22
C ARG A 91 5.12 16.26 -5.94
N HIS A 92 4.97 15.15 -5.25
CA HIS A 92 4.32 13.94 -5.79
C HIS A 92 3.78 13.06 -4.67
N TYR A 93 3.01 12.05 -5.05
CA TYR A 93 2.60 10.97 -4.15
C TYR A 93 2.71 9.62 -4.85
N HIS A 94 2.68 8.56 -4.05
CA HIS A 94 2.64 7.18 -4.52
C HIS A 94 1.28 6.54 -4.19
N ASP A 95 0.70 5.82 -5.17
CA ASP A 95 -0.54 5.06 -4.95
C ASP A 95 -0.15 3.65 -4.48
N VAL A 96 0.04 3.53 -3.18
CA VAL A 96 0.59 2.36 -2.49
C VAL A 96 -0.28 1.97 -1.31
N ASP A 97 -0.17 0.73 -0.85
CA ASP A 97 -0.78 0.27 0.40
C ASP A 97 0.15 0.53 1.61
N PHE A 98 1.44 0.52 1.35
CA PHE A 98 2.48 0.75 2.36
C PHE A 98 3.77 1.24 1.71
N GLN A 99 4.42 2.21 2.34
CA GLN A 99 5.75 2.67 1.98
C GLN A 99 6.53 3.05 3.24
N MET A 100 7.73 2.52 3.36
CA MET A 100 8.67 2.82 4.43
C MET A 100 10.01 3.22 3.84
N VAL A 101 10.63 4.22 4.43
CA VAL A 101 12.00 4.65 4.09
C VAL A 101 12.89 4.58 5.32
N TYR A 102 14.11 4.08 5.16
CA TYR A 102 15.14 4.01 6.18
C TYR A 102 16.44 4.62 5.65
N VAL A 103 17.00 5.58 6.35
CA VAL A 103 18.27 6.20 5.95
C VAL A 103 19.44 5.28 6.32
N LEU A 104 20.14 4.79 5.32
CA LEU A 104 21.32 3.93 5.46
C LEU A 104 22.59 4.75 5.71
N LYS A 105 22.71 5.91 5.02
CA LYS A 105 23.90 6.75 5.05
C LYS A 105 23.54 8.21 4.80
N GLY A 106 24.32 9.14 5.37
CA GLY A 106 24.10 10.56 5.20
C GLY A 106 22.80 11.07 5.82
N TRP A 107 22.15 11.99 5.14
CA TRP A 107 20.88 12.57 5.55
C TRP A 107 20.05 13.03 4.36
N ILE A 108 18.75 13.10 4.55
CA ILE A 108 17.78 13.63 3.58
C ILE A 108 16.81 14.58 4.28
N LYS A 109 16.44 15.67 3.63
CA LYS A 109 15.38 16.59 4.06
C LYS A 109 14.19 16.44 3.15
N THR A 110 13.06 16.06 3.72
CA THR A 110 11.80 15.83 3.00
C THR A 110 10.68 16.60 3.69
N GLU A 111 9.81 17.22 2.92
CA GLU A 111 8.55 17.78 3.40
C GLU A 111 7.42 16.81 3.06
N LEU A 112 6.55 16.55 4.04
CA LEU A 112 5.37 15.72 3.88
C LEU A 112 4.14 16.55 4.24
N ASP A 113 3.07 16.41 3.46
CA ASP A 113 1.85 17.17 3.67
C ASP A 113 1.27 16.96 5.07
N GLY A 114 0.89 18.07 5.71
CA GLY A 114 0.39 18.08 7.09
C GLY A 114 1.42 17.78 8.18
N GLN A 115 2.66 17.38 7.82
CA GLN A 115 3.73 17.05 8.79
C GLN A 115 4.87 18.08 8.78
N GLY A 116 4.99 18.86 7.70
CA GLY A 116 6.09 19.80 7.51
C GLY A 116 7.41 19.14 7.07
N ALA A 117 8.50 19.90 7.17
CA ALA A 117 9.82 19.48 6.73
C ALA A 117 10.61 18.81 7.85
N HIS A 118 11.17 17.63 7.56
CA HIS A 118 11.99 16.86 8.48
C HIS A 118 13.36 16.58 7.88
N VAL A 119 14.40 16.58 8.72
CA VAL A 119 15.75 16.10 8.36
C VAL A 119 15.93 14.73 8.99
N MET A 120 15.98 13.71 8.15
CA MET A 120 16.21 12.31 8.54
C MET A 120 17.67 11.96 8.31
N ARG A 121 18.36 11.47 9.34
CA ARG A 121 19.77 11.08 9.33
C ARG A 121 19.92 9.57 9.30
N ALA A 122 21.10 9.06 9.04
CA ALA A 122 21.40 7.63 9.13
C ALA A 122 20.83 7.01 10.41
N GLY A 123 20.08 5.91 10.27
CA GLY A 123 19.31 5.26 11.33
C GLY A 123 17.86 5.76 11.48
N SER A 124 17.47 6.87 10.84
CA SER A 124 16.08 7.33 10.85
C SER A 124 15.21 6.44 9.96
N CYS A 125 13.96 6.22 10.41
CA CYS A 125 12.94 5.49 9.67
C CYS A 125 11.62 6.24 9.72
N TRP A 126 10.86 6.25 8.61
CA TRP A 126 9.50 6.81 8.59
C TRP A 126 8.61 6.05 7.62
N ILE A 127 7.31 6.19 7.83
CA ILE A 127 6.28 5.72 6.91
C ILE A 127 5.81 6.90 6.08
N GLN A 128 5.63 6.68 4.79
CA GLN A 128 4.88 7.55 3.90
C GLN A 128 3.49 6.92 3.71
N PRO A 129 2.45 7.43 4.40
CA PRO A 129 1.09 6.92 4.24
C PRO A 129 0.65 6.94 2.77
N PRO A 130 -0.26 6.03 2.35
CA PRO A 130 -0.79 6.02 1.01
C PRO A 130 -1.23 7.41 0.54
N ARG A 131 -0.72 7.82 -0.62
CA ARG A 131 -1.04 9.10 -1.28
C ARG A 131 -0.65 10.36 -0.50
N ILE A 132 0.19 10.28 0.51
CA ILE A 132 0.74 11.48 1.15
C ILE A 132 1.60 12.24 0.16
N GLU A 133 1.27 13.51 -0.05
CA GLU A 133 2.08 14.38 -0.89
C GLU A 133 3.40 14.71 -0.20
N HIS A 134 4.46 14.59 -0.93
CA HIS A 134 5.79 14.85 -0.38
C HIS A 134 6.75 15.36 -1.45
N VAL A 135 7.84 15.95 -0.98
CA VAL A 135 8.90 16.50 -1.83
C VAL A 135 10.24 16.39 -1.12
N VAL A 136 11.26 15.98 -1.86
CA VAL A 136 12.64 16.06 -1.39
C VAL A 136 13.11 17.51 -1.53
N LEU A 137 13.63 18.06 -0.43
CA LEU A 137 14.12 19.44 -0.39
C LEU A 137 15.65 19.51 -0.49
N ASP A 138 16.33 18.53 0.13
CA ASP A 138 17.80 18.52 0.17
C ASP A 138 18.32 17.15 0.64
N TYR A 139 19.60 16.86 0.38
CA TYR A 139 20.27 15.65 0.85
C TYR A 139 21.81 15.83 0.87
N SER A 140 22.47 15.01 1.70
CA SER A 140 23.94 14.96 1.74
C SER A 140 24.51 14.24 0.52
N ASP A 141 25.77 14.57 0.15
CA ASP A 141 26.46 13.99 -1.00
C ASP A 141 26.60 12.46 -0.96
N ASP A 142 26.53 11.89 0.25
CA ASP A 142 26.65 10.46 0.50
C ASP A 142 25.30 9.79 0.86
N CYS A 143 24.18 10.46 0.59
CA CYS A 143 22.87 9.98 1.02
C CYS A 143 22.47 8.68 0.33
N GLU A 144 22.17 7.66 1.13
CA GLU A 144 21.54 6.42 0.70
C GLU A 144 20.35 6.07 1.60
N VAL A 145 19.26 5.62 1.00
CA VAL A 145 18.08 5.15 1.72
C VAL A 145 17.64 3.78 1.22
N LEU A 146 17.12 2.97 2.13
CA LEU A 146 16.35 1.77 1.79
C LEU A 146 14.87 2.17 1.72
N GLU A 147 14.23 1.85 0.61
CA GLU A 147 12.81 2.01 0.44
C GLU A 147 12.12 0.66 0.29
N VAL A 148 11.02 0.47 1.02
CA VAL A 148 10.18 -0.75 0.99
C VAL A 148 8.75 -0.35 0.67
N ILE A 149 8.16 -0.94 -0.38
CA ILE A 149 6.88 -0.53 -0.95
C ILE A 149 5.99 -1.75 -1.21
N LEU A 150 4.70 -1.60 -0.93
CA LEU A 150 3.64 -2.55 -1.26
C LEU A 150 2.50 -1.81 -1.98
N PRO A 151 1.95 -2.38 -3.09
CA PRO A 151 2.52 -3.47 -3.88
C PRO A 151 3.82 -3.08 -4.58
N ALA A 152 4.52 -4.06 -5.15
CA ALA A 152 5.78 -3.80 -5.87
C ALA A 152 5.60 -2.96 -7.14
N ASP A 153 4.44 -3.05 -7.75
CA ASP A 153 4.03 -2.24 -8.90
C ASP A 153 3.03 -1.17 -8.44
N PHE A 154 3.38 0.09 -8.61
CA PHE A 154 2.61 1.23 -8.12
C PHE A 154 2.80 2.44 -9.03
N ALA A 155 1.83 3.34 -9.00
CA ALA A 155 1.89 4.60 -9.71
C ALA A 155 2.53 5.71 -8.85
N THR A 156 3.38 6.52 -9.49
CA THR A 156 3.84 7.81 -8.96
C THR A 156 3.11 8.93 -9.70
N VAL A 157 2.45 9.80 -8.97
CA VAL A 157 1.70 10.93 -9.52
C VAL A 157 2.41 12.23 -9.16
N GLU A 158 2.94 12.91 -10.17
CA GLU A 158 3.53 14.24 -10.00
C GLU A 158 2.41 15.29 -9.94
N LEU A 159 2.58 16.26 -9.05
CA LEU A 159 1.67 17.40 -8.88
C LEU A 159 2.27 18.63 -9.55
N GLU A 160 1.40 19.43 -10.18
CA GLU A 160 1.79 20.69 -10.83
C GLU A 160 2.09 21.79 -9.81
#